data_ce00988ed9678da03b341f5350ab7c8a
#
_entry.id   ce00988ed9678da03b341f5350ab7c8a
#
_cell.length_a   1.000
_cell.length_b   1.000
_cell.length_c   1.000
_cell.angle_alpha   90.00
_cell.angle_beta   90.00
_cell.angle_gamma   90.00
#
_symmetry.space_group_name_H-M   'P 1'
#
loop_
_entity.id
_entity.type
_entity.pdbx_description
1 polymer ?
#
loop_
_entity_poly.entity_id
_entity_poly.type
_entity_poly.pdbx_seq_one_letter_code
_entity_poly.pdbx_strand_id
1 'polypeptide(L)'
;MGELRQIAIYGKGGIGKSTTTQNLTAGLTEHGKKVMVVGCDPKADSTRLLLGGLAQKTVLDTIREEGEDVSLDRIMKEGFGGTRCVESGGPEPGVGCAGRGIITSIGMLENLGAYTEDLDFVFYDVLGDVVCGGFAMPIREGKAKEIYIVASGEMMALYAANNISKGIAKYARTGGVRLGGIICNSRNVDRELDLLRAFSKELGTKLLYFVPRDNVVQHAEIHKQTVIQYKPDCNQANEYRNLAKAVIENEDFAIPTPMTQERLEEILMEYGMMDLADDYKI
;
A
#
# COMPACT_ATOMS: atom_id res chain seq x y z
N MET A 1 7.76 -24.21 4.62
CA MET A 1 7.04 -22.96 4.92
C MET A 1 7.98 -21.83 4.58
N GLY A 2 7.54 -20.83 3.81
CA GLY A 2 8.35 -19.66 3.50
C GLY A 2 8.49 -18.74 4.73
N GLU A 3 9.49 -17.85 4.71
CA GLU A 3 9.58 -16.77 5.73
C GLU A 3 8.40 -15.80 5.55
N LEU A 4 7.79 -15.38 6.67
CA LEU A 4 6.72 -14.38 6.67
C LEU A 4 7.20 -13.08 6.03
N ARG A 5 6.53 -12.65 4.98
CA ARG A 5 6.81 -11.38 4.30
C ARG A 5 5.97 -10.25 4.89
N GLN A 6 6.64 -9.28 5.49
CA GLN A 6 6.01 -8.10 6.08
C GLN A 6 6.25 -6.88 5.18
N ILE A 7 5.18 -6.40 4.58
CA ILE A 7 5.18 -5.43 3.48
C ILE A 7 4.44 -4.17 3.90
N ALA A 8 5.05 -3.00 3.71
CA ALA A 8 4.34 -1.74 3.84
C ALA A 8 4.04 -1.12 2.47
N ILE A 9 2.81 -0.68 2.29
CA ILE A 9 2.33 -0.01 1.08
C ILE A 9 2.23 1.48 1.34
N TYR A 10 2.96 2.26 0.56
CA TYR A 10 2.98 3.72 0.60
C TYR A 10 2.45 4.33 -0.69
N GLY A 11 2.16 5.61 -0.68
CA GLY A 11 1.73 6.38 -1.86
C GLY A 11 0.95 7.62 -1.47
N LYS A 12 0.80 8.56 -2.39
CA LYS A 12 0.07 9.83 -2.20
C LYS A 12 -1.36 9.57 -1.69
N GLY A 13 -1.87 10.46 -0.85
CA GLY A 13 -3.29 10.46 -0.46
C GLY A 13 -4.21 10.48 -1.68
N GLY A 14 -5.23 9.59 -1.70
CA GLY A 14 -6.17 9.48 -2.82
C GLY A 14 -5.65 8.75 -4.06
N ILE A 15 -4.42 8.22 -4.06
CA ILE A 15 -3.87 7.44 -5.20
C ILE A 15 -4.57 6.09 -5.42
N GLY A 16 -5.37 5.63 -4.47
CA GLY A 16 -6.01 4.32 -4.50
C GLY A 16 -5.18 3.22 -3.82
N LYS A 17 -4.30 3.59 -2.93
CA LYS A 17 -3.43 2.69 -2.18
C LYS A 17 -4.21 1.57 -1.47
N SER A 18 -5.19 1.93 -0.62
CA SER A 18 -6.01 0.97 0.13
C SER A 18 -6.85 0.08 -0.79
N THR A 19 -7.41 0.64 -1.87
CA THR A 19 -8.12 -0.13 -2.90
C THR A 19 -7.18 -1.15 -3.57
N THR A 20 -5.97 -0.71 -3.94
CA THR A 20 -4.95 -1.60 -4.54
C THR A 20 -4.54 -2.69 -3.56
N THR A 21 -4.27 -2.36 -2.29
CA THR A 21 -3.89 -3.32 -1.24
C THR A 21 -4.97 -4.38 -1.03
N GLN A 22 -6.24 -4.00 -0.94
CA GLN A 22 -7.35 -4.93 -0.73
C GLN A 22 -7.55 -5.87 -1.94
N ASN A 23 -7.44 -5.35 -3.17
CA ASN A 23 -7.54 -6.16 -4.37
C ASN A 23 -6.31 -7.07 -4.58
N LEU A 24 -5.10 -6.58 -4.28
CA LEU A 24 -3.88 -7.39 -4.22
C LEU A 24 -4.05 -8.56 -3.22
N THR A 25 -4.56 -8.25 -2.04
CA THR A 25 -4.82 -9.25 -0.99
C THR A 25 -5.80 -10.31 -1.48
N ALA A 26 -6.90 -9.91 -2.14
CA ALA A 26 -7.85 -10.86 -2.73
C ALA A 26 -7.18 -11.76 -3.78
N GLY A 27 -6.29 -11.21 -4.62
CA GLY A 27 -5.50 -11.99 -5.57
C GLY A 27 -4.55 -12.98 -4.90
N LEU A 28 -3.90 -12.58 -3.81
CA LEU A 28 -3.02 -13.46 -3.03
C LEU A 28 -3.78 -14.64 -2.40
N THR A 29 -4.98 -14.41 -1.88
CA THR A 29 -5.80 -15.50 -1.31
C THR A 29 -6.25 -16.49 -2.36
N GLU A 30 -6.57 -16.07 -3.60
CA GLU A 30 -6.81 -16.99 -4.72
C GLU A 30 -5.56 -17.81 -5.12
N HIS A 31 -4.35 -17.27 -4.88
CA HIS A 31 -3.10 -18.03 -5.01
C HIS A 31 -2.80 -18.91 -3.79
N GLY A 32 -3.78 -19.11 -2.89
CA GLY A 32 -3.65 -19.97 -1.71
C GLY A 32 -2.78 -19.38 -0.60
N LYS A 33 -2.50 -18.06 -0.62
CA LYS A 33 -1.71 -17.38 0.39
C LYS A 33 -2.54 -16.95 1.59
N LYS A 34 -1.99 -17.11 2.77
CA LYS A 34 -2.58 -16.61 4.02
C LYS A 34 -2.07 -15.21 4.31
N VAL A 35 -2.99 -14.25 4.38
CA VAL A 35 -2.68 -12.83 4.41
C VAL A 35 -3.34 -12.16 5.62
N MET A 36 -2.59 -11.25 6.26
CA MET A 36 -3.12 -10.29 7.21
C MET A 36 -2.96 -8.87 6.66
N VAL A 37 -3.99 -8.05 6.78
CA VAL A 37 -3.95 -6.62 6.45
C VAL A 37 -4.13 -5.80 7.72
N VAL A 38 -3.19 -4.90 7.98
CA VAL A 38 -3.20 -3.95 9.08
C VAL A 38 -3.34 -2.55 8.52
N GLY A 39 -4.53 -1.98 8.63
CA GLY A 39 -4.79 -0.59 8.25
C GLY A 39 -4.16 0.38 9.25
N CYS A 40 -3.34 1.28 8.75
CA CYS A 40 -2.64 2.30 9.55
C CYS A 40 -3.19 3.72 9.31
N ASP A 41 -4.32 3.84 8.61
CA ASP A 41 -5.01 5.11 8.40
C ASP A 41 -6.03 5.34 9.53
N PRO A 42 -6.07 6.54 10.14
CA PRO A 42 -7.11 6.91 11.11
C PRO A 42 -8.55 6.75 10.62
N LYS A 43 -8.79 6.73 9.30
CA LYS A 43 -10.11 6.51 8.69
C LYS A 43 -10.63 5.09 8.84
N ALA A 44 -9.75 4.12 9.14
CA ALA A 44 -10.08 2.71 9.31
C ALA A 44 -10.88 2.12 8.11
N ASP A 45 -10.39 2.34 6.89
CA ASP A 45 -11.02 1.89 5.65
C ASP A 45 -10.15 0.93 4.82
N SER A 46 -8.98 0.56 5.35
CA SER A 46 -7.98 -0.28 4.66
C SER A 46 -8.43 -1.73 4.48
N THR A 47 -9.43 -2.19 5.23
CA THR A 47 -9.95 -3.57 5.20
C THR A 47 -11.41 -3.67 4.78
N ARG A 48 -12.04 -2.53 4.48
CA ARG A 48 -13.48 -2.41 4.28
C ARG A 48 -14.04 -3.27 3.14
N LEU A 49 -13.34 -3.37 2.01
CA LEU A 49 -13.79 -4.18 0.87
C LEU A 49 -13.63 -5.68 1.14
N LEU A 50 -12.59 -6.07 1.87
CA LEU A 50 -12.38 -7.46 2.29
C LEU A 50 -13.44 -7.92 3.27
N LEU A 51 -13.99 -7.01 4.08
CA LEU A 51 -15.02 -7.26 5.08
C LEU A 51 -16.47 -7.02 4.58
N GLY A 52 -16.68 -6.90 3.26
CA GLY A 52 -18.02 -6.68 2.69
C GLY A 52 -18.65 -5.35 3.11
N GLY A 53 -17.83 -4.35 3.40
CA GLY A 53 -18.25 -3.00 3.80
C GLY A 53 -18.43 -2.82 5.31
N LEU A 54 -18.13 -3.84 6.11
CA LEU A 54 -18.14 -3.71 7.57
C LEU A 54 -17.07 -2.69 7.99
N ALA A 55 -17.49 -1.67 8.72
CA ALA A 55 -16.58 -0.80 9.44
C ALA A 55 -16.24 -1.48 10.77
N GLN A 56 -15.04 -2.03 10.90
CA GLN A 56 -14.63 -2.66 12.14
C GLN A 56 -14.12 -1.63 13.15
N LYS A 57 -14.27 -1.95 14.43
CA LYS A 57 -13.69 -1.17 15.52
C LYS A 57 -12.18 -1.25 15.47
N THR A 58 -11.51 -0.12 15.68
CA THR A 58 -10.05 -0.08 15.63
C THR A 58 -9.41 -0.64 16.89
N VAL A 59 -8.15 -1.05 16.80
CA VAL A 59 -7.36 -1.51 17.97
C VAL A 59 -7.31 -0.42 19.02
N LEU A 60 -7.03 0.83 18.63
CA LEU A 60 -6.92 1.93 19.58
C LEU A 60 -8.26 2.28 20.25
N ASP A 61 -9.38 2.24 19.52
CA ASP A 61 -10.68 2.47 20.12
C ASP A 61 -11.04 1.34 21.10
N THR A 62 -10.70 0.11 20.76
CA THR A 62 -10.92 -1.03 21.65
C THR A 62 -10.10 -0.91 22.94
N ILE A 63 -8.81 -0.53 22.84
CA ILE A 63 -7.95 -0.29 24.01
C ILE A 63 -8.51 0.83 24.90
N ARG A 64 -9.02 1.92 24.30
CA ARG A 64 -9.60 3.04 25.07
C ARG A 64 -10.84 2.64 25.86
N GLU A 65 -11.67 1.76 25.31
CA GLU A 65 -12.92 1.35 25.95
C GLU A 65 -12.75 0.17 26.92
N GLU A 66 -11.87 -0.77 26.62
CA GLU A 66 -11.74 -2.05 27.32
C GLU A 66 -10.42 -2.16 28.11
N GLY A 67 -9.52 -1.17 27.98
CA GLY A 67 -8.19 -1.22 28.60
C GLY A 67 -7.23 -2.15 27.87
N GLU A 68 -6.30 -2.76 28.60
CA GLU A 68 -5.28 -3.67 28.04
C GLU A 68 -5.76 -5.13 27.94
N ASP A 69 -6.90 -5.46 28.52
CA ASP A 69 -7.50 -6.82 28.52
C ASP A 69 -8.25 -7.12 27.21
N VAL A 70 -7.71 -6.67 26.07
CA VAL A 70 -8.29 -6.85 24.74
C VAL A 70 -7.96 -8.24 24.23
N SER A 71 -8.96 -8.96 23.71
CA SER A 71 -8.75 -10.24 23.01
C SER A 71 -8.62 -10.06 21.50
N LEU A 72 -7.95 -11.00 20.83
CA LEU A 72 -7.66 -10.91 19.40
C LEU A 72 -8.94 -10.87 18.54
N ASP A 73 -9.98 -11.61 18.90
CA ASP A 73 -11.28 -11.65 18.22
C ASP A 73 -12.03 -10.31 18.24
N ARG A 74 -11.70 -9.42 19.19
CA ARG A 74 -12.27 -8.07 19.26
C ARG A 74 -11.71 -7.14 18.20
N ILE A 75 -10.42 -7.27 17.90
CA ILE A 75 -9.65 -6.34 17.05
C ILE A 75 -9.29 -6.90 15.68
N MET A 76 -9.43 -8.20 15.46
CA MET A 76 -9.16 -8.87 14.20
C MET A 76 -10.42 -9.55 13.68
N LYS A 77 -10.75 -9.34 12.41
CA LYS A 77 -11.89 -9.97 11.75
C LYS A 77 -11.41 -10.76 10.55
N GLU A 78 -12.14 -11.82 10.22
CA GLU A 78 -11.89 -12.60 9.01
C GLU A 78 -12.69 -12.02 7.85
N GLY A 79 -12.00 -11.72 6.76
CA GLY A 79 -12.55 -11.18 5.51
C GLY A 79 -12.48 -12.16 4.35
N PHE A 80 -12.62 -11.64 3.13
CA PHE A 80 -12.58 -12.42 1.90
C PHE A 80 -11.37 -13.35 1.85
N GLY A 81 -11.60 -14.62 1.48
CA GLY A 81 -10.56 -15.64 1.31
C GLY A 81 -9.82 -16.01 2.62
N GLY A 82 -10.42 -15.76 3.79
CA GLY A 82 -9.78 -16.01 5.08
C GLY A 82 -8.75 -14.96 5.47
N THR A 83 -8.76 -13.78 4.83
CA THR A 83 -7.87 -12.68 5.17
C THR A 83 -8.11 -12.19 6.58
N ARG A 84 -7.06 -12.06 7.37
CA ARG A 84 -7.12 -11.43 8.69
C ARG A 84 -7.07 -9.92 8.54
N CYS A 85 -8.10 -9.23 9.01
CA CYS A 85 -8.32 -7.80 8.85
C CYS A 85 -8.21 -7.08 10.18
N VAL A 86 -7.34 -6.09 10.28
CA VAL A 86 -7.13 -5.24 11.45
C VAL A 86 -7.09 -3.78 11.04
N GLU A 87 -7.69 -2.90 11.83
CA GLU A 87 -7.56 -1.45 11.70
C GLU A 87 -6.90 -0.89 12.96
N SER A 88 -5.75 -0.25 12.81
CA SER A 88 -5.03 0.35 13.95
C SER A 88 -5.81 1.50 14.58
N GLY A 89 -6.43 2.32 13.75
CA GLY A 89 -7.06 3.56 14.17
C GLY A 89 -6.06 4.70 14.31
N GLY A 90 -6.55 5.86 14.75
CA GLY A 90 -5.78 7.08 14.96
C GLY A 90 -5.86 7.59 16.39
N PRO A 91 -5.03 8.58 16.75
CA PRO A 91 -5.19 9.32 17.99
C PRO A 91 -6.51 10.10 17.95
N GLU A 92 -7.01 10.47 19.11
CA GLU A 92 -8.14 11.41 19.19
C GLU A 92 -7.80 12.70 18.43
N PRO A 93 -8.79 13.31 17.76
CA PRO A 93 -8.59 14.59 17.08
C PRO A 93 -7.97 15.62 18.03
N GLY A 94 -6.83 16.19 17.65
CA GLY A 94 -6.10 17.17 18.47
C GLY A 94 -5.17 16.59 19.53
N VAL A 95 -5.08 15.27 19.69
CA VAL A 95 -4.25 14.64 20.72
C VAL A 95 -3.21 13.70 20.09
N GLY A 96 -1.98 14.11 20.05
CA GLY A 96 -0.82 13.26 19.75
C GLY A 96 -0.54 13.00 18.27
N CYS A 97 0.49 12.18 18.02
CA CYS A 97 0.94 11.79 16.68
C CYS A 97 0.37 10.41 16.31
N ALA A 98 -0.25 10.30 15.12
CA ALA A 98 -0.82 9.04 14.61
C ALA A 98 0.17 7.86 14.64
N GLY A 99 1.47 8.13 14.49
CA GLY A 99 2.49 7.10 14.49
C GLY A 99 2.66 6.35 15.81
N ARG A 100 2.40 6.98 16.96
CA ARG A 100 2.41 6.25 18.25
C ARG A 100 1.29 5.22 18.31
N GLY A 101 0.12 5.57 17.78
CA GLY A 101 -1.00 4.65 17.70
C GLY A 101 -0.70 3.40 16.88
N ILE A 102 -0.02 3.55 15.75
CA ILE A 102 0.39 2.43 14.90
C ILE A 102 1.31 1.46 15.66
N ILE A 103 2.30 1.98 16.40
CA ILE A 103 3.21 1.12 17.20
C ILE A 103 2.43 0.39 18.29
N THR A 104 1.57 1.11 19.01
CA THR A 104 0.74 0.50 20.07
C THR A 104 -0.11 -0.63 19.49
N SER A 105 -0.72 -0.41 18.32
CA SER A 105 -1.53 -1.42 17.65
C SER A 105 -0.69 -2.63 17.22
N ILE A 106 0.46 -2.42 16.59
CA ILE A 106 1.35 -3.52 16.18
C ILE A 106 1.86 -4.29 17.40
N GLY A 107 2.27 -3.60 18.46
CA GLY A 107 2.70 -4.23 19.71
C GLY A 107 1.60 -5.05 20.37
N MET A 108 0.36 -4.57 20.35
CA MET A 108 -0.81 -5.33 20.85
C MET A 108 -1.02 -6.61 20.02
N LEU A 109 -0.97 -6.51 18.68
CA LEU A 109 -1.11 -7.68 17.81
C LEU A 109 0.00 -8.71 18.04
N GLU A 110 1.24 -8.28 18.31
CA GLU A 110 2.35 -9.18 18.67
C GLU A 110 2.11 -9.87 20.01
N ASN A 111 1.72 -9.10 21.02
CA ASN A 111 1.45 -9.64 22.35
C ASN A 111 0.29 -10.66 22.36
N LEU A 112 -0.70 -10.44 21.50
CA LEU A 112 -1.85 -11.34 21.35
C LEU A 112 -1.60 -12.52 20.39
N GLY A 113 -0.40 -12.63 19.81
CA GLY A 113 -0.02 -13.73 18.92
C GLY A 113 -0.72 -13.69 17.55
N ALA A 114 -1.04 -12.50 17.03
CA ALA A 114 -1.69 -12.34 15.71
C ALA A 114 -0.80 -12.82 14.55
N TYR A 115 0.52 -12.74 14.71
CA TYR A 115 1.53 -13.13 13.70
C TYR A 115 1.84 -14.62 13.82
N THR A 116 0.95 -15.45 13.33
CA THR A 116 1.07 -16.91 13.41
C THR A 116 2.00 -17.46 12.32
N GLU A 117 2.59 -18.64 12.54
CA GLU A 117 3.54 -19.28 11.62
C GLU A 117 2.91 -19.65 10.25
N ASP A 118 1.59 -19.74 10.17
CA ASP A 118 0.88 -20.06 8.93
C ASP A 118 0.69 -18.85 8.00
N LEU A 119 0.96 -17.62 8.43
CA LEU A 119 0.87 -16.44 7.58
C LEU A 119 2.00 -16.40 6.56
N ASP A 120 1.66 -16.16 5.29
CA ASP A 120 2.62 -15.90 4.22
C ASP A 120 2.95 -14.40 4.12
N PHE A 121 1.92 -13.52 4.29
CA PHE A 121 2.05 -12.07 4.09
C PHE A 121 1.35 -11.27 5.19
N VAL A 122 1.98 -10.17 5.58
CA VAL A 122 1.35 -9.09 6.34
C VAL A 122 1.51 -7.78 5.57
N PHE A 123 0.39 -7.13 5.26
CA PHE A 123 0.41 -5.80 4.65
C PHE A 123 0.09 -4.73 5.69
N TYR A 124 0.95 -3.72 5.76
CA TYR A 124 0.69 -2.48 6.46
C TYR A 124 0.26 -1.43 5.41
N ASP A 125 -1.03 -1.08 5.39
CA ASP A 125 -1.56 -0.01 4.53
C ASP A 125 -1.37 1.32 5.22
N VAL A 126 -0.28 2.01 4.88
CA VAL A 126 0.19 3.20 5.61
C VAL A 126 -0.33 4.47 4.95
N LEU A 127 -0.82 5.43 5.74
CA LEU A 127 -1.15 6.77 5.27
C LEU A 127 0.12 7.47 4.75
N GLY A 128 0.12 7.89 3.48
CA GLY A 128 1.34 7.91 2.76
C GLY A 128 1.90 9.13 2.08
N ASP A 129 1.49 10.38 2.30
CA ASP A 129 2.17 11.50 1.63
C ASP A 129 3.24 12.17 2.47
N VAL A 130 3.35 11.85 3.72
CA VAL A 130 4.35 12.48 4.60
C VAL A 130 5.14 11.41 5.31
N VAL A 131 6.42 11.29 4.99
CA VAL A 131 7.40 10.54 5.81
C VAL A 131 7.69 11.37 7.06
N CYS A 132 6.66 11.82 7.77
CA CYS A 132 6.84 12.33 9.12
C CYS A 132 7.14 11.14 10.04
N GLY A 133 7.89 11.38 11.11
CA GLY A 133 8.39 10.32 11.99
C GLY A 133 7.37 9.30 12.49
N GLY A 134 6.06 9.63 12.41
CA GLY A 134 4.97 8.74 12.81
C GLY A 134 4.56 7.71 11.76
N PHE A 135 4.52 8.08 10.48
CA PHE A 135 4.10 7.18 9.41
C PHE A 135 5.23 6.28 8.90
N ALA A 136 6.49 6.63 9.20
CA ALA A 136 7.62 5.74 8.96
C ALA A 136 7.75 4.61 10.02
N MET A 137 6.79 4.50 10.95
CA MET A 137 6.96 3.58 12.09
C MET A 137 7.06 2.11 11.71
N PRO A 138 6.27 1.54 10.77
CA PRO A 138 6.49 0.16 10.36
C PRO A 138 7.90 -0.07 9.78
N ILE A 139 8.46 0.93 9.11
CA ILE A 139 9.82 0.91 8.57
C ILE A 139 10.86 1.09 9.68
N ARG A 140 10.66 2.10 10.51
CA ARG A 140 11.62 2.51 11.55
C ARG A 140 11.81 1.46 12.63
N GLU A 141 10.72 0.81 13.04
CA GLU A 141 10.73 -0.25 14.06
C GLU A 141 11.06 -1.63 13.48
N GLY A 142 11.44 -1.70 12.18
CA GLY A 142 11.83 -2.94 11.51
C GLY A 142 10.68 -3.95 11.33
N LYS A 143 9.42 -3.48 11.44
CA LYS A 143 8.24 -4.34 11.27
C LYS A 143 8.01 -4.68 9.81
N ALA A 144 8.16 -3.71 8.90
CA ALA A 144 8.12 -3.96 7.47
C ALA A 144 9.53 -3.89 6.87
N LYS A 145 9.97 -4.98 6.28
CA LYS A 145 11.26 -5.05 5.58
C LYS A 145 11.13 -4.74 4.09
N GLU A 146 9.96 -4.98 3.52
CA GLU A 146 9.66 -4.75 2.12
C GLU A 146 8.71 -3.56 1.96
N ILE A 147 9.00 -2.69 1.01
CA ILE A 147 8.18 -1.51 0.72
C ILE A 147 7.76 -1.56 -0.74
N TYR A 148 6.49 -1.28 -1.01
CA TYR A 148 6.00 -0.95 -2.34
C TYR A 148 5.38 0.44 -2.33
N ILE A 149 5.56 1.18 -3.42
CA ILE A 149 4.99 2.52 -3.57
C ILE A 149 3.93 2.46 -4.67
N VAL A 150 2.68 2.78 -4.31
CA VAL A 150 1.61 2.99 -5.27
C VAL A 150 1.70 4.42 -5.79
N ALA A 151 1.83 4.58 -7.10
CA ALA A 151 1.94 5.86 -7.78
C ALA A 151 1.07 5.90 -9.05
N SER A 152 1.03 7.03 -9.72
CA SER A 152 0.48 7.22 -11.07
C SER A 152 1.40 8.16 -11.84
N GLY A 153 1.10 8.40 -13.12
CA GLY A 153 1.83 9.38 -13.95
C GLY A 153 1.58 10.85 -13.58
N GLU A 154 0.67 11.11 -12.63
CA GLU A 154 0.43 12.47 -12.15
C GLU A 154 1.66 13.03 -11.44
N MET A 155 2.06 14.27 -11.75
CA MET A 155 3.22 14.95 -11.18
C MET A 155 3.29 14.82 -9.65
N MET A 156 2.20 15.13 -8.96
CA MET A 156 2.18 15.09 -7.48
C MET A 156 2.27 13.68 -6.90
N ALA A 157 1.90 12.64 -7.67
CA ALA A 157 2.09 11.26 -7.25
C ALA A 157 3.56 10.86 -7.34
N LEU A 158 4.27 11.29 -8.37
CA LEU A 158 5.70 11.06 -8.54
C LEU A 158 6.54 11.85 -7.54
N TYR A 159 6.16 13.10 -7.22
CA TYR A 159 6.78 13.86 -6.13
C TYR A 159 6.65 13.13 -4.78
N ALA A 160 5.46 12.63 -4.46
CA ALA A 160 5.24 11.86 -3.24
C ALA A 160 6.08 10.57 -3.23
N ALA A 161 6.10 9.83 -4.34
CA ALA A 161 6.91 8.61 -4.48
C ALA A 161 8.41 8.87 -4.29
N ASN A 162 8.93 9.97 -4.88
CA ASN A 162 10.32 10.38 -4.69
C ASN A 162 10.63 10.75 -3.23
N ASN A 163 9.72 11.43 -2.55
CA ASN A 163 9.90 11.79 -1.13
C ASN A 163 9.82 10.55 -0.21
N ILE A 164 8.93 9.60 -0.49
CA ILE A 164 8.87 8.31 0.21
C ILE A 164 10.20 7.57 0.02
N SER A 165 10.75 7.58 -1.20
CA SER A 165 12.04 6.96 -1.52
C SER A 165 13.20 7.56 -0.72
N LYS A 166 13.19 8.88 -0.43
CA LYS A 166 14.16 9.52 0.50
C LYS A 166 14.07 8.91 1.91
N GLY A 167 12.85 8.66 2.37
CA GLY A 167 12.62 7.99 3.67
C GLY A 167 13.17 6.55 3.67
N ILE A 168 12.88 5.78 2.62
CA ILE A 168 13.38 4.41 2.49
C ILE A 168 14.91 4.39 2.46
N ALA A 169 15.56 5.22 1.64
CA ALA A 169 17.01 5.31 1.56
C ALA A 169 17.66 5.64 2.91
N LYS A 170 17.01 6.53 3.70
CA LYS A 170 17.47 6.89 5.04
C LYS A 170 17.46 5.70 6.00
N TYR A 171 16.38 4.91 6.01
CA TYR A 171 16.21 3.80 6.94
C TYR A 171 16.79 2.47 6.43
N ALA A 172 17.13 2.37 5.15
CA ALA A 172 17.69 1.16 4.56
C ALA A 172 19.00 0.73 5.21
N ARG A 173 19.80 1.70 5.70
CA ARG A 173 21.11 1.45 6.33
C ARG A 173 21.00 0.93 7.76
N THR A 174 19.97 1.32 8.49
CA THR A 174 19.81 0.97 9.92
C THR A 174 18.75 -0.12 10.14
N GLY A 175 17.68 -0.14 9.34
CA GLY A 175 16.54 -1.03 9.52
C GLY A 175 16.44 -2.19 8.50
N GLY A 176 17.36 -2.28 7.54
CA GLY A 176 17.36 -3.36 6.54
C GLY A 176 16.20 -3.30 5.54
N VAL A 177 15.42 -2.22 5.54
CA VAL A 177 14.26 -2.03 4.64
C VAL A 177 14.70 -1.84 3.20
N ARG A 178 13.90 -2.36 2.25
CA ARG A 178 14.17 -2.30 0.82
C ARG A 178 12.90 -1.95 0.04
N LEU A 179 13.09 -1.26 -1.08
CA LEU A 179 12.03 -0.99 -2.04
C LEU A 179 11.89 -2.17 -3.01
N GLY A 180 10.73 -2.83 -3.02
CA GLY A 180 10.40 -3.93 -3.92
C GLY A 180 9.92 -3.48 -5.30
N GLY A 181 9.60 -2.20 -5.44
CA GLY A 181 9.21 -1.61 -6.71
C GLY A 181 8.07 -0.61 -6.60
N ILE A 182 7.74 -0.03 -7.76
CA ILE A 182 6.60 0.87 -7.95
C ILE A 182 5.42 0.05 -8.49
N ILE A 183 4.24 0.26 -7.94
CA ILE A 183 2.97 -0.24 -8.48
C ILE A 183 2.24 0.96 -9.08
N CYS A 184 2.04 0.96 -10.39
CA CYS A 184 1.22 2.00 -11.01
C CYS A 184 -0.26 1.68 -10.83
N ASN A 185 -1.02 2.57 -10.22
CA ASN A 185 -2.48 2.61 -10.30
C ASN A 185 -2.84 3.72 -11.30
N SER A 186 -3.07 3.34 -12.55
CA SER A 186 -3.19 4.26 -13.68
C SER A 186 -4.29 5.31 -13.48
N ARG A 187 -3.98 6.53 -13.92
CA ARG A 187 -4.91 7.67 -14.02
C ARG A 187 -5.17 8.05 -15.47
N ASN A 188 -4.73 7.21 -16.42
CA ASN A 188 -4.79 7.47 -17.86
C ASN A 188 -4.06 8.77 -18.25
N VAL A 189 -2.93 9.04 -17.60
CA VAL A 189 -2.01 10.10 -18.03
C VAL A 189 -1.33 9.66 -19.32
N ASP A 190 -1.11 10.58 -20.24
CA ASP A 190 -0.44 10.30 -21.51
C ASP A 190 0.93 9.66 -21.28
N ARG A 191 1.24 8.62 -22.04
CA ARG A 191 2.49 7.84 -21.94
C ARG A 191 2.82 7.36 -20.52
N GLU A 192 1.79 7.16 -19.67
CA GLU A 192 1.94 6.87 -18.24
C GLU A 192 2.86 5.66 -17.96
N LEU A 193 2.73 4.61 -18.78
CA LEU A 193 3.55 3.40 -18.62
C LEU A 193 5.04 3.69 -18.84
N ASP A 194 5.38 4.47 -19.88
CA ASP A 194 6.76 4.81 -20.20
C ASP A 194 7.35 5.78 -19.17
N LEU A 195 6.55 6.74 -18.72
CA LEU A 195 6.91 7.66 -17.64
C LEU A 195 7.23 6.88 -16.34
N LEU A 196 6.36 5.95 -15.94
CA LEU A 196 6.58 5.16 -14.73
C LEU A 196 7.78 4.21 -14.85
N ARG A 197 8.06 3.67 -16.04
CA ARG A 197 9.27 2.88 -16.30
C ARG A 197 10.54 3.72 -16.17
N ALA A 198 10.55 4.91 -16.76
CA ALA A 198 11.68 5.84 -16.66
C ALA A 198 11.91 6.30 -15.21
N PHE A 199 10.84 6.71 -14.53
CA PHE A 199 10.88 7.11 -13.14
C PHE A 199 11.42 5.99 -12.22
N SER A 200 10.93 4.76 -12.38
CA SER A 200 11.37 3.62 -11.59
C SER A 200 12.84 3.31 -11.82
N LYS A 201 13.29 3.35 -13.08
CA LYS A 201 14.68 3.13 -13.46
C LYS A 201 15.61 4.17 -12.84
N GLU A 202 15.22 5.44 -12.87
CA GLU A 202 15.99 6.53 -12.28
C GLU A 202 16.09 6.41 -10.75
N LEU A 203 15.03 5.93 -10.10
CA LEU A 203 15.06 5.59 -8.67
C LEU A 203 15.94 4.37 -8.35
N GLY A 204 16.48 3.66 -9.34
CA GLY A 204 17.24 2.42 -9.15
C GLY A 204 16.38 1.24 -8.72
N THR A 205 15.10 1.23 -9.12
CA THR A 205 14.15 0.14 -8.87
C THR A 205 13.41 -0.22 -10.16
N LYS A 206 12.33 -0.98 -10.04
CA LYS A 206 11.50 -1.37 -11.19
C LYS A 206 10.07 -0.89 -11.05
N LEU A 207 9.39 -0.72 -12.18
CA LEU A 207 7.94 -0.75 -12.22
C LEU A 207 7.54 -2.22 -12.06
N LEU A 208 7.05 -2.58 -10.85
CA LEU A 208 6.68 -3.95 -10.56
C LEU A 208 5.44 -4.36 -11.36
N TYR A 209 4.44 -3.50 -11.37
CA TYR A 209 3.21 -3.74 -12.09
C TYR A 209 2.50 -2.45 -12.49
N PHE A 210 1.79 -2.50 -13.61
CA PHE A 210 0.94 -1.42 -14.09
C PHE A 210 -0.51 -1.91 -14.04
N VAL A 211 -1.29 -1.38 -13.11
CA VAL A 211 -2.72 -1.65 -12.97
C VAL A 211 -3.48 -0.64 -13.82
N PRO A 212 -4.11 -1.07 -14.93
CA PRO A 212 -4.87 -0.17 -15.77
C PRO A 212 -6.10 0.37 -15.05
N ARG A 213 -6.56 1.56 -15.45
CA ARG A 213 -7.77 2.15 -14.90
C ARG A 213 -9.01 1.52 -15.53
N ASP A 214 -9.91 1.02 -14.70
CA ASP A 214 -11.21 0.49 -15.12
C ASP A 214 -12.30 0.92 -14.13
N ASN A 215 -13.45 1.31 -14.65
CA ASN A 215 -14.62 1.72 -13.84
C ASN A 215 -15.21 0.56 -13.01
N VAL A 216 -14.91 -0.69 -13.34
CA VAL A 216 -15.32 -1.85 -12.54
C VAL A 216 -14.80 -1.78 -11.10
N VAL A 217 -13.65 -1.12 -10.88
CA VAL A 217 -13.11 -0.87 -9.53
C VAL A 217 -14.08 -0.06 -8.70
N GLN A 218 -14.58 1.07 -9.26
CA GLN A 218 -15.58 1.91 -8.59
C GLN A 218 -16.90 1.16 -8.36
N HIS A 219 -17.33 0.34 -9.33
CA HIS A 219 -18.53 -0.47 -9.16
C HIS A 219 -18.37 -1.49 -8.02
N ALA A 220 -17.23 -2.13 -7.93
CA ALA A 220 -16.92 -3.06 -6.85
C ALA A 220 -16.92 -2.34 -5.47
N GLU A 221 -16.31 -1.15 -5.38
CA GLU A 221 -16.31 -0.32 -4.16
C GLU A 221 -17.72 0.07 -3.72
N ILE A 222 -18.61 0.45 -4.64
CA ILE A 222 -20.02 0.74 -4.35
C ILE A 222 -20.72 -0.50 -3.79
N HIS A 223 -20.39 -1.70 -4.31
CA HIS A 223 -20.90 -2.98 -3.81
C HIS A 223 -20.16 -3.49 -2.58
N LYS A 224 -19.17 -2.71 -2.07
CA LYS A 224 -18.39 -3.05 -0.87
C LYS A 224 -17.63 -4.35 -1.02
N GLN A 225 -17.10 -4.60 -2.19
CA GLN A 225 -16.39 -5.82 -2.55
C GLN A 225 -15.06 -5.47 -3.24
N THR A 226 -14.10 -6.40 -3.21
CA THR A 226 -12.97 -6.34 -4.12
C THR A 226 -13.43 -6.65 -5.55
N VAL A 227 -12.66 -6.26 -6.57
CA VAL A 227 -13.00 -6.55 -7.97
C VAL A 227 -13.08 -8.06 -8.23
N ILE A 228 -12.18 -8.82 -7.62
CA ILE A 228 -12.16 -10.30 -7.72
C ILE A 228 -13.45 -10.90 -7.16
N GLN A 229 -13.95 -10.38 -6.04
CA GLN A 229 -15.19 -10.84 -5.44
C GLN A 229 -16.42 -10.39 -6.24
N TYR A 230 -16.42 -9.14 -6.73
CA TYR A 230 -17.55 -8.53 -7.44
C TYR A 230 -17.74 -9.09 -8.85
N LYS A 231 -16.64 -9.21 -9.61
CA LYS A 231 -16.68 -9.66 -11.01
C LYS A 231 -15.42 -10.47 -11.34
N PRO A 232 -15.35 -11.73 -10.87
CA PRO A 232 -14.12 -12.54 -10.92
C PRO A 232 -13.60 -12.80 -12.34
N ASP A 233 -14.46 -12.80 -13.36
CA ASP A 233 -14.09 -13.12 -14.74
C ASP A 233 -13.74 -11.89 -15.59
N CYS A 234 -13.69 -10.69 -15.01
CA CYS A 234 -13.34 -9.49 -15.76
C CYS A 234 -11.81 -9.31 -15.91
N ASN A 235 -11.41 -8.53 -16.92
CA ASN A 235 -9.99 -8.24 -17.17
C ASN A 235 -9.32 -7.62 -15.94
N GLN A 236 -9.99 -6.70 -15.25
CA GLN A 236 -9.44 -6.02 -14.08
C GLN A 236 -9.19 -6.98 -12.90
N ALA A 237 -10.02 -8.04 -12.74
CA ALA A 237 -9.75 -9.09 -11.76
C ALA A 237 -8.46 -9.85 -12.11
N ASN A 238 -8.23 -10.12 -13.40
CA ASN A 238 -6.98 -10.74 -13.85
C ASN A 238 -5.76 -9.81 -13.64
N GLU A 239 -5.92 -8.50 -13.79
CA GLU A 239 -4.84 -7.54 -13.47
C GLU A 239 -4.44 -7.64 -11.98
N TYR A 240 -5.39 -7.77 -11.06
CA TYR A 240 -5.08 -7.93 -9.64
C TYR A 240 -4.50 -9.31 -9.30
N ARG A 241 -4.90 -10.38 -10.00
CA ARG A 241 -4.24 -11.71 -9.90
C ARG A 241 -2.79 -11.64 -10.38
N ASN A 242 -2.55 -10.96 -11.49
CA ASN A 242 -1.20 -10.76 -12.04
C ASN A 242 -0.34 -9.88 -11.12
N LEU A 243 -0.90 -8.83 -10.52
CA LEU A 243 -0.22 -8.04 -9.49
C LEU A 243 0.16 -8.91 -8.29
N ALA A 244 -0.76 -9.77 -7.83
CA ALA A 244 -0.49 -10.71 -6.74
C ALA A 244 0.67 -11.66 -7.09
N LYS A 245 0.63 -12.23 -8.31
CA LYS A 245 1.72 -13.06 -8.81
C LYS A 245 3.04 -12.30 -8.87
N ALA A 246 3.05 -11.07 -9.37
CA ALA A 246 4.24 -10.23 -9.43
C ALA A 246 4.83 -9.96 -8.03
N VAL A 247 3.99 -9.76 -7.01
CA VAL A 247 4.44 -9.59 -5.62
C VAL A 247 5.00 -10.92 -5.07
N ILE A 248 4.34 -12.06 -5.32
CA ILE A 248 4.81 -13.38 -4.86
C ILE A 248 6.20 -13.68 -5.42
N GLU A 249 6.40 -13.45 -6.71
CA GLU A 249 7.62 -13.80 -7.46
C GLU A 249 8.73 -12.74 -7.33
N ASN A 250 8.46 -11.62 -6.64
CA ASN A 250 9.45 -10.56 -6.50
C ASN A 250 10.56 -10.94 -5.52
N GLU A 251 11.78 -11.04 -6.04
CA GLU A 251 13.03 -11.24 -5.28
C GLU A 251 13.99 -10.06 -5.45
N ASP A 252 13.61 -9.04 -6.21
CA ASP A 252 14.46 -7.90 -6.55
C ASP A 252 14.09 -6.70 -5.66
N PHE A 253 14.96 -6.42 -4.71
CA PHE A 253 14.79 -5.37 -3.70
C PHE A 253 15.97 -4.40 -3.72
N ALA A 254 15.68 -3.11 -3.79
CA ALA A 254 16.68 -2.06 -3.93
C ALA A 254 16.70 -1.07 -2.77
N ILE A 255 17.84 -0.43 -2.57
CA ILE A 255 17.89 0.85 -1.87
C ILE A 255 17.67 1.93 -2.94
N PRO A 256 16.58 2.70 -2.89
CA PRO A 256 16.30 3.67 -3.93
C PRO A 256 17.30 4.82 -3.92
N THR A 257 17.52 5.38 -5.11
CA THR A 257 18.29 6.62 -5.34
C THR A 257 17.31 7.76 -5.63
N PRO A 258 16.89 8.54 -4.64
CA PRO A 258 15.95 9.63 -4.85
C PRO A 258 16.52 10.71 -5.76
N MET A 259 15.67 11.24 -6.64
CA MET A 259 16.02 12.29 -7.59
C MET A 259 16.00 13.68 -6.95
N THR A 260 16.74 14.64 -7.54
CA THR A 260 16.52 16.06 -7.30
C THR A 260 15.17 16.48 -7.89
N GLN A 261 14.70 17.65 -7.51
CA GLN A 261 13.43 18.18 -8.03
C GLN A 261 13.56 18.47 -9.53
N GLU A 262 14.69 19.08 -9.95
CA GLU A 262 14.97 19.42 -11.34
C GLU A 262 14.98 18.17 -12.23
N ARG A 263 15.61 17.07 -11.75
CA ARG A 263 15.65 15.82 -12.52
C ARG A 263 14.27 15.19 -12.67
N LEU A 264 13.45 15.25 -11.62
CA LEU A 264 12.07 14.77 -11.68
C LEU A 264 11.24 15.58 -12.68
N GLU A 265 11.39 16.90 -12.70
CA GLU A 265 10.71 17.79 -13.63
C GLU A 265 11.15 17.54 -15.08
N GLU A 266 12.45 17.29 -15.32
CA GLU A 266 12.96 16.90 -16.65
C GLU A 266 12.29 15.62 -17.18
N ILE A 267 12.18 14.58 -16.34
CA ILE A 267 11.52 13.33 -16.71
C ILE A 267 10.03 13.57 -17.02
N LEU A 268 9.35 14.37 -16.21
CA LEU A 268 7.95 14.72 -16.41
C LEU A 268 7.76 15.46 -17.76
N MET A 269 8.67 16.39 -18.11
CA MET A 269 8.63 17.08 -19.39
C MET A 269 8.89 16.13 -20.56
N GLU A 270 9.89 15.25 -20.44
CA GLU A 270 10.26 14.31 -21.50
C GLU A 270 9.14 13.34 -21.86
N TYR A 271 8.37 12.87 -20.87
CA TYR A 271 7.32 11.85 -21.06
C TYR A 271 5.90 12.40 -21.00
N GLY A 272 5.67 13.53 -20.36
CA GLY A 272 4.33 14.07 -20.10
C GLY A 272 3.91 15.24 -20.99
N MET A 273 4.85 15.90 -21.72
CA MET A 273 4.56 17.14 -22.44
C MET A 273 4.89 17.11 -23.94
N MET A 274 5.33 15.99 -24.52
CA MET A 274 5.75 15.97 -25.91
C MET A 274 4.62 16.20 -26.94
N ASP A 275 3.35 16.04 -26.57
CA ASP A 275 2.23 16.19 -27.51
C ASP A 275 1.63 17.61 -27.52
N LEU A 276 1.94 18.48 -26.53
CA LEU A 276 1.43 19.84 -26.51
C LEU A 276 2.02 20.76 -27.61
N ALA A 277 3.13 20.37 -28.21
CA ALA A 277 3.76 21.15 -29.29
C ALA A 277 3.02 21.01 -30.64
N ASP A 278 2.30 19.91 -30.87
CA ASP A 278 1.54 19.67 -32.11
C ASP A 278 0.08 20.15 -32.02
N ASP A 279 -0.52 20.21 -30.84
CA ASP A 279 -1.91 20.66 -30.67
C ASP A 279 -2.08 22.21 -30.67
N TYR A 280 -1.00 22.97 -30.56
CA TYR A 280 -1.02 24.44 -30.60
C TYR A 280 -0.58 25.04 -31.94
N LYS A 281 -0.43 24.24 -32.97
CA LYS A 281 -0.33 24.79 -34.35
C LYS A 281 -1.73 25.10 -34.88
N ILE A 282 -2.28 26.25 -34.46
CA ILE A 282 -3.39 26.92 -35.16
C ILE A 282 -2.85 27.73 -36.31
#